data_36580c928433a54f87d4b2381e6e8d8c
#
_entry.id   36580c928433a54f87d4b2381e6e8d8c
#
_cell.length_a   1.000
_cell.length_b   1.000
_cell.length_c   1.000
_cell.angle_alpha   90.00
_cell.angle_beta   90.00
_cell.angle_gamma   90.00
#
_symmetry.space_group_name_H-M   'P 1'
#
loop_
_entity.id
_entity.type
_entity.pdbx_description
1 polymer ?
#
loop_
_entity_poly.entity_id
_entity_poly.type
_entity_poly.pdbx_seq_one_letter_code
_entity_poly.pdbx_strand_id
1 'polypeptide(L)'
;LRCARYEAPRGNALHRPRRIAGHPKAFSMLALKPLVISGREVLPLVEGGKGISVSNGESSGAWAAAGGVGTFSGVNADSYDDDGGLYEQRYHGRTRRERHEELIAFSIRGGIAQARIAHETSGGKGRIHMNILWEMAAAERILHGILEGAEGMIHGVTCGAGMPYKVAEICARYGVYYYPIISSARAFRALWKRSYHKFRDGLGAVVYEDPWLAGGHNGLSNAEDPRRPEPPLPRIVELRRQMNEFGLQQTPIVMAGGVWFLREWQDFLDNPDVGPIAFQFGTRPLLTRESPISQAWKDRLLKLRKGDILLHRFSPTGFYSSAVINPFLAELDARSKRQIPYASAPVGEMTEALAIGARGRKVFVTAADKAHAEGWIAAGYVEGLRTPDSTLVFVTRERAERIHRDQVDCMGCLSACMFSNWAQNEEGTTGKKADPRSFCIQKTLQDIAHTDDVDTQLMFAGHNAYRFAEDPFYANGFIPTVRELVDRIATGD
;
A
#
# COMPACT_ATOMS: atom_id res chain seq x y z
N LEU A 1 -18.01 9.34 -7.88
CA LEU A 1 -17.19 8.52 -6.97
C LEU A 1 -17.24 9.16 -5.59
N ARG A 2 -18.09 8.64 -4.68
CA ARG A 2 -18.22 9.18 -3.32
C ARG A 2 -17.13 8.57 -2.45
N CYS A 3 -16.27 9.42 -1.88
CA CYS A 3 -15.39 9.04 -0.78
C CYS A 3 -16.23 8.78 0.46
N ALA A 4 -16.05 7.63 1.07
CA ALA A 4 -16.63 7.34 2.36
C ALA A 4 -15.68 7.81 3.46
N ARG A 5 -16.06 8.85 4.22
CA ARG A 5 -15.46 9.05 5.54
C ARG A 5 -15.91 7.88 6.41
N TYR A 6 -14.99 7.23 7.07
CA TYR A 6 -15.31 6.30 8.12
C TYR A 6 -15.86 7.10 9.31
N GLU A 7 -17.18 7.33 9.32
CA GLU A 7 -17.88 7.71 10.54
C GLU A 7 -18.15 6.42 11.31
N ALA A 8 -17.51 6.27 12.46
CA ALA A 8 -17.86 5.21 13.38
C ALA A 8 -19.36 5.33 13.70
N PRO A 9 -20.12 4.24 13.68
CA PRO A 9 -21.54 4.28 14.00
C PRO A 9 -21.72 4.89 15.40
N ARG A 10 -22.51 5.96 15.48
CA ARG A 10 -22.96 6.51 16.78
C ARG A 10 -23.78 5.42 17.46
N GLY A 11 -23.25 4.96 18.57
CA GLY A 11 -23.85 4.22 19.65
C GLY A 11 -25.14 3.47 19.37
N ASN A 12 -25.06 2.21 18.98
CA ASN A 12 -26.02 1.21 19.46
C ASN A 12 -25.40 0.57 20.70
N ALA A 13 -26.21 0.56 21.77
CA ALA A 13 -25.82 0.04 23.07
C ALA A 13 -25.25 -1.38 22.94
N LEU A 14 -23.94 -1.46 22.87
CA LEU A 14 -23.23 -2.71 23.06
C LEU A 14 -23.52 -3.19 24.48
N HIS A 15 -24.08 -4.37 24.61
CA HIS A 15 -24.18 -5.11 25.86
C HIS A 15 -22.86 -4.93 26.62
N ARG A 16 -22.95 -4.23 27.78
CA ARG A 16 -21.87 -4.22 28.75
C ARG A 16 -21.61 -5.68 29.14
N PRO A 17 -20.42 -6.23 28.94
CA PRO A 17 -20.10 -7.50 29.56
C PRO A 17 -20.15 -7.30 31.06
N ARG A 18 -20.91 -8.19 31.76
CA ARG A 18 -20.93 -8.26 33.23
C ARG A 18 -19.47 -8.33 33.70
N ARG A 19 -19.08 -7.37 34.54
CA ARG A 19 -17.82 -7.44 35.31
C ARG A 19 -17.86 -8.71 36.14
N ILE A 20 -17.21 -9.76 35.70
CA ILE A 20 -16.79 -10.85 36.55
C ILE A 20 -15.55 -10.33 37.27
N ALA A 21 -15.70 -10.12 38.58
CA ALA A 21 -14.59 -9.83 39.48
C ALA A 21 -13.71 -11.10 39.55
N GLY A 22 -12.75 -11.19 38.64
CA GLY A 22 -11.67 -12.18 38.65
C GLY A 22 -10.36 -11.44 38.90
N HIS A 23 -9.57 -11.91 39.84
CA HIS A 23 -8.21 -11.45 40.10
C HIS A 23 -7.42 -11.28 38.78
N PRO A 24 -6.54 -10.26 38.65
CA PRO A 24 -5.68 -10.15 37.50
C PRO A 24 -4.82 -11.42 37.43
N LYS A 25 -5.15 -12.34 36.54
CA LYS A 25 -4.24 -13.42 36.16
C LYS A 25 -2.96 -12.73 35.70
N ALA A 26 -1.85 -13.07 36.34
CA ALA A 26 -0.53 -12.70 35.83
C ALA A 26 -0.50 -13.03 34.33
N PHE A 27 -0.26 -12.03 33.49
CA PHE A 27 -0.14 -12.21 32.05
C PHE A 27 1.02 -13.17 31.82
N SER A 28 0.72 -14.42 31.47
CA SER A 28 1.75 -15.30 30.92
C SER A 28 2.19 -14.62 29.62
N MET A 29 3.50 -14.43 29.44
CA MET A 29 4.06 -13.99 28.16
C MET A 29 3.45 -14.82 27.05
N LEU A 30 2.97 -14.18 26.01
CA LEU A 30 2.43 -14.86 24.82
C LEU A 30 3.57 -15.64 24.21
N ALA A 31 3.62 -16.96 24.42
CA ALA A 31 4.66 -17.80 23.83
C ALA A 31 4.36 -18.00 22.34
N LEU A 32 4.85 -17.09 21.50
CA LEU A 32 4.79 -17.26 20.06
C LEU A 32 5.61 -18.47 19.65
N LYS A 33 4.95 -19.47 19.07
CA LYS A 33 5.63 -20.65 18.54
C LYS A 33 6.34 -20.26 17.22
N PRO A 34 7.65 -20.52 17.09
CA PRO A 34 8.34 -20.31 15.82
C PRO A 34 7.68 -21.09 14.69
N LEU A 35 7.75 -20.52 13.47
CA LEU A 35 7.27 -21.16 12.25
C LEU A 35 8.40 -21.29 11.24
N VAL A 36 8.32 -22.33 10.41
CA VAL A 36 9.22 -22.45 9.25
C VAL A 36 8.72 -21.53 8.15
N ILE A 37 9.49 -20.47 7.88
CA ILE A 37 9.24 -19.50 6.80
C ILE A 37 10.49 -19.44 5.93
N SER A 38 10.33 -19.58 4.61
CA SER A 38 11.44 -19.64 3.65
C SER A 38 12.55 -20.63 4.08
N GLY A 39 12.14 -21.84 4.51
CA GLY A 39 13.04 -22.93 4.85
C GLY A 39 13.81 -22.76 6.17
N ARG A 40 13.44 -21.81 7.04
CA ARG A 40 14.06 -21.62 8.36
C ARG A 40 13.01 -21.35 9.43
N GLU A 41 13.26 -21.86 10.62
CA GLU A 41 12.49 -21.55 11.81
C GLU A 41 12.77 -20.10 12.26
N VAL A 42 11.71 -19.28 12.35
CA VAL A 42 11.77 -17.87 12.72
C VAL A 42 10.58 -17.51 13.62
N LEU A 43 10.67 -16.36 14.30
CA LEU A 43 9.50 -15.76 14.95
C LEU A 43 8.41 -15.49 13.90
N PRO A 44 7.13 -15.78 14.19
CA PRO A 44 6.03 -15.57 13.25
C PRO A 44 5.64 -14.07 13.14
N LEU A 45 6.64 -13.20 13.08
CA LEU A 45 6.54 -11.76 13.00
C LEU A 45 7.17 -11.28 11.69
N VAL A 46 6.37 -10.68 10.83
CA VAL A 46 6.77 -10.25 9.49
C VAL A 46 6.70 -8.74 9.38
N GLU A 47 7.74 -8.09 8.90
CA GLU A 47 7.65 -6.72 8.45
C GLU A 47 6.86 -6.66 7.15
N GLY A 48 5.85 -5.78 7.06
CA GLY A 48 5.12 -5.55 5.81
C GLY A 48 5.89 -4.62 4.87
N GLY A 49 6.00 -5.01 3.60
CA GLY A 49 6.61 -4.18 2.58
C GLY A 49 5.82 -2.90 2.33
N LYS A 50 6.50 -1.76 2.36
CA LYS A 50 5.97 -0.40 2.14
C LYS A 50 6.77 0.25 1.01
N GLY A 51 6.17 0.50 -0.14
CA GLY A 51 6.80 1.23 -1.23
C GLY A 51 6.61 2.75 -1.02
N ILE A 52 7.27 3.62 -1.68
CA ILE A 52 8.57 3.62 -2.34
C ILE A 52 9.58 3.98 -1.26
N SER A 53 10.73 3.29 -1.19
CA SER A 53 11.83 3.55 -0.23
C SER A 53 11.48 3.49 1.27
N VAL A 54 10.22 3.33 1.66
CA VAL A 54 9.76 3.33 3.06
C VAL A 54 10.09 2.03 3.80
N SER A 55 10.15 0.89 3.10
CA SER A 55 10.78 -0.33 3.62
C SER A 55 12.12 -0.50 2.94
N ASN A 56 13.18 -0.12 3.65
CA ASN A 56 14.55 -0.19 3.17
C ASN A 56 15.29 -1.45 3.67
N GLY A 57 16.52 -1.63 3.23
CA GLY A 57 17.37 -2.74 3.63
C GLY A 57 17.75 -2.70 5.11
N GLU A 58 17.96 -1.52 5.69
CA GLU A 58 18.34 -1.35 7.09
C GLU A 58 17.23 -1.82 8.03
N SER A 59 16.01 -1.29 7.88
CA SER A 59 14.85 -1.71 8.69
C SER A 59 14.59 -3.20 8.56
N SER A 60 14.58 -3.71 7.31
CA SER A 60 14.29 -5.10 7.02
C SER A 60 15.38 -6.05 7.55
N GLY A 61 16.65 -5.68 7.40
CA GLY A 61 17.77 -6.40 7.97
C GLY A 61 17.71 -6.45 9.49
N ALA A 62 17.38 -5.32 10.14
CA ALA A 62 17.21 -5.24 11.59
C ALA A 62 16.04 -6.12 12.08
N TRP A 63 14.93 -6.18 11.33
CA TRP A 63 13.81 -7.06 11.64
C TRP A 63 14.20 -8.55 11.55
N ALA A 64 14.94 -8.92 10.51
CA ALA A 64 15.51 -10.26 10.38
C ALA A 64 16.51 -10.58 11.50
N ALA A 65 17.40 -9.63 11.84
CA ALA A 65 18.34 -9.77 12.97
C ALA A 65 17.62 -9.96 14.31
N ALA A 66 16.40 -9.45 14.45
CA ALA A 66 15.54 -9.67 15.59
C ALA A 66 14.88 -11.07 15.62
N GLY A 67 15.11 -11.91 14.60
CA GLY A 67 14.63 -13.29 14.52
C GLY A 67 13.34 -13.49 13.76
N GLY A 68 12.74 -12.42 13.20
CA GLY A 68 11.55 -12.46 12.35
C GLY A 68 11.86 -12.50 10.86
N VAL A 69 10.91 -12.01 10.06
CA VAL A 69 11.03 -11.85 8.61
C VAL A 69 11.01 -10.37 8.26
N GLY A 70 12.13 -9.82 7.84
CA GLY A 70 12.21 -8.45 7.33
C GLY A 70 11.82 -8.41 5.85
N THR A 71 11.11 -7.37 5.44
CA THR A 71 10.66 -7.23 4.05
C THR A 71 10.96 -5.83 3.53
N PHE A 72 11.92 -5.71 2.63
CA PHE A 72 12.18 -4.46 1.93
C PHE A 72 11.31 -4.31 0.67
N SER A 73 11.14 -3.07 0.21
CA SER A 73 10.39 -2.80 -1.02
C SER A 73 11.29 -2.86 -2.25
N GLY A 74 10.95 -3.73 -3.22
CA GLY A 74 11.52 -3.74 -4.56
C GLY A 74 10.84 -2.77 -5.53
N VAL A 75 9.92 -1.92 -5.03
CA VAL A 75 9.18 -0.96 -5.83
C VAL A 75 9.97 0.34 -5.91
N ASN A 76 10.74 0.52 -6.99
CA ASN A 76 11.57 1.70 -7.25
C ASN A 76 12.37 2.16 -6.03
N ALA A 77 13.07 1.21 -5.39
CA ALA A 77 13.81 1.42 -4.17
C ALA A 77 15.05 2.31 -4.39
N ASP A 78 15.51 2.92 -3.32
CA ASP A 78 16.73 3.74 -3.31
C ASP A 78 17.98 2.90 -3.59
N SER A 79 18.92 3.49 -4.31
CA SER A 79 20.29 3.00 -4.44
C SER A 79 21.28 4.06 -4.01
N TYR A 80 22.54 3.66 -3.90
CA TYR A 80 23.61 4.54 -3.44
C TYR A 80 24.74 4.54 -4.46
N ASP A 81 25.52 5.62 -4.47
CA ASP A 81 26.77 5.72 -5.21
C ASP A 81 27.93 5.06 -4.44
N ASP A 82 29.13 5.10 -5.02
CA ASP A 82 30.31 4.45 -4.45
C ASP A 82 30.79 5.13 -3.14
N ASP A 83 30.39 6.38 -2.91
CA ASP A 83 30.69 7.14 -1.71
C ASP A 83 29.60 6.95 -0.61
N GLY A 84 28.56 6.16 -0.89
CA GLY A 84 27.43 5.89 0.00
C GLY A 84 26.37 6.99 0.00
N GLY A 85 26.46 7.97 -0.89
CA GLY A 85 25.44 8.98 -1.10
C GLY A 85 24.21 8.42 -1.83
N LEU A 86 23.03 9.01 -1.56
CA LEU A 86 21.82 8.64 -2.27
C LEU A 86 21.97 8.90 -3.77
N TYR A 87 21.77 7.86 -4.58
CA TYR A 87 21.76 7.99 -6.02
C TYR A 87 20.46 8.62 -6.51
N GLU A 88 20.54 9.87 -6.97
CA GLU A 88 19.36 10.60 -7.45
C GLU A 88 18.85 10.01 -8.77
N GLN A 89 17.56 9.65 -8.81
CA GLN A 89 16.91 9.11 -9.99
C GLN A 89 16.52 10.26 -10.94
N ARG A 90 17.43 10.62 -11.84
CA ARG A 90 17.17 11.64 -12.86
C ARG A 90 16.74 10.99 -14.17
N TYR A 91 15.59 11.43 -14.68
CA TYR A 91 15.03 10.96 -15.95
C TYR A 91 15.43 11.91 -17.07
N HIS A 92 16.17 11.39 -18.07
CA HIS A 92 16.64 12.15 -19.23
C HIS A 92 15.88 11.83 -20.51
N GLY A 93 15.09 10.75 -20.51
CA GLY A 93 14.29 10.31 -21.62
C GLY A 93 13.31 11.39 -22.11
N ARG A 94 13.27 11.65 -23.41
CA ARG A 94 12.38 12.62 -24.05
C ARG A 94 10.95 12.10 -24.15
N THR A 95 10.80 10.80 -24.31
CA THR A 95 9.51 10.10 -24.38
C THR A 95 9.21 9.39 -23.06
N ARG A 96 7.92 9.08 -22.80
CA ARG A 96 7.50 8.27 -21.66
C ARG A 96 8.14 6.87 -21.69
N ARG A 97 8.36 6.32 -22.86
CA ARG A 97 8.95 4.98 -23.06
C ARG A 97 10.45 4.98 -22.68
N GLU A 98 11.19 6.00 -23.06
CA GLU A 98 12.58 6.16 -22.65
C GLU A 98 12.70 6.31 -21.12
N ARG A 99 11.89 7.17 -20.52
CA ARG A 99 11.85 7.33 -19.05
C ARG A 99 11.41 6.05 -18.33
N HIS A 100 10.59 5.24 -18.96
CA HIS A 100 10.20 3.93 -18.45
C HIS A 100 11.37 2.94 -18.39
N GLU A 101 12.23 2.91 -19.41
CA GLU A 101 13.43 2.09 -19.38
C GLU A 101 14.42 2.57 -18.29
N GLU A 102 14.57 3.88 -18.09
CA GLU A 102 15.36 4.44 -16.99
C GLU A 102 14.80 4.02 -15.63
N LEU A 103 13.48 4.09 -15.44
CA LEU A 103 12.81 3.64 -14.22
C LEU A 103 13.08 2.16 -13.92
N ILE A 104 13.06 1.30 -14.93
CA ILE A 104 13.35 -0.14 -14.75
C ILE A 104 14.79 -0.33 -14.29
N ALA A 105 15.75 0.37 -14.90
CA ALA A 105 17.15 0.31 -14.50
C ALA A 105 17.35 0.78 -13.05
N PHE A 106 16.73 1.91 -12.66
CA PHE A 106 16.76 2.40 -11.28
C PHE A 106 16.13 1.39 -10.30
N SER A 107 15.00 0.82 -10.66
CA SER A 107 14.30 -0.16 -9.81
C SER A 107 15.14 -1.41 -9.55
N ILE A 108 15.80 -1.94 -10.57
CA ILE A 108 16.69 -3.11 -10.43
C ILE A 108 17.90 -2.75 -9.57
N ARG A 109 18.58 -1.62 -9.86
CA ARG A 109 19.73 -1.16 -9.08
C ARG A 109 19.36 -0.96 -7.60
N GLY A 110 18.24 -0.29 -7.33
CA GLY A 110 17.75 -0.05 -5.98
C GLY A 110 17.40 -1.33 -5.24
N GLY A 111 16.67 -2.26 -5.90
CA GLY A 111 16.32 -3.54 -5.31
C GLY A 111 17.53 -4.38 -4.91
N ILE A 112 18.58 -4.40 -5.75
CA ILE A 112 19.86 -5.09 -5.44
C ILE A 112 20.56 -4.42 -4.25
N ALA A 113 20.62 -3.08 -4.23
CA ALA A 113 21.23 -2.34 -3.13
C ALA A 113 20.54 -2.62 -1.79
N GLN A 114 19.21 -2.58 -1.76
CA GLN A 114 18.43 -2.85 -0.54
C GLN A 114 18.54 -4.31 -0.09
N ALA A 115 18.60 -5.27 -1.01
CA ALA A 115 18.83 -6.67 -0.68
C ALA A 115 20.19 -6.89 0.00
N ARG A 116 21.25 -6.23 -0.51
CA ARG A 116 22.58 -6.29 0.07
C ARG A 116 22.62 -5.71 1.48
N ILE A 117 22.07 -4.50 1.66
CA ILE A 117 22.00 -3.85 2.97
C ILE A 117 21.22 -4.71 3.97
N ALA A 118 20.07 -5.26 3.56
CA ALA A 118 19.26 -6.14 4.41
C ALA A 118 20.03 -7.40 4.81
N HIS A 119 20.73 -8.01 3.86
CA HIS A 119 21.54 -9.20 4.11
C HIS A 119 22.67 -8.92 5.11
N GLU A 120 23.42 -7.87 4.92
CA GLU A 120 24.51 -7.44 5.81
C GLU A 120 23.98 -7.12 7.21
N THR A 121 22.94 -6.27 7.31
CA THR A 121 22.31 -5.87 8.58
C THR A 121 21.73 -7.06 9.34
N SER A 122 21.19 -8.05 8.65
CA SER A 122 20.63 -9.25 9.29
C SER A 122 21.66 -10.12 10.01
N GLY A 123 22.92 -10.05 9.59
CA GLY A 123 23.98 -10.91 10.08
C GLY A 123 23.68 -12.41 9.88
N GLY A 124 22.96 -12.75 8.82
CA GLY A 124 22.53 -14.12 8.50
C GLY A 124 21.41 -14.68 9.37
N LYS A 125 20.78 -13.85 10.22
CA LYS A 125 19.65 -14.24 11.07
C LYS A 125 18.31 -14.01 10.35
N GLY A 126 17.24 -14.62 10.88
CA GLY A 126 15.89 -14.46 10.35
C GLY A 126 15.76 -14.81 8.86
N ARG A 127 14.86 -14.12 8.20
CA ARG A 127 14.65 -14.20 6.75
C ARG A 127 14.44 -12.81 6.16
N ILE A 128 14.87 -12.64 4.92
CA ILE A 128 14.73 -11.40 4.14
C ILE A 128 13.81 -11.68 2.98
N HIS A 129 12.74 -10.91 2.89
CA HIS A 129 11.81 -10.92 1.78
C HIS A 129 11.90 -9.61 1.01
N MET A 130 11.49 -9.66 -0.26
CA MET A 130 11.27 -8.49 -1.10
C MET A 130 9.79 -8.36 -1.40
N ASN A 131 9.23 -7.16 -1.22
CA ASN A 131 7.88 -6.85 -1.65
C ASN A 131 7.88 -6.25 -3.05
N ILE A 132 7.03 -6.77 -3.93
CA ILE A 132 6.83 -6.24 -5.28
C ILE A 132 5.32 -6.09 -5.56
N LEU A 133 4.95 -5.12 -6.39
CA LEU A 133 3.58 -4.92 -6.83
C LEU A 133 3.43 -5.46 -8.25
N TRP A 134 2.43 -6.32 -8.48
CA TRP A 134 2.23 -6.86 -9.84
C TRP A 134 1.72 -5.81 -10.82
N GLU A 135 1.06 -4.76 -10.33
CA GLU A 135 0.61 -3.61 -11.12
C GLU A 135 1.71 -2.56 -11.39
N MET A 136 2.91 -2.74 -10.86
CA MET A 136 4.04 -1.91 -11.30
C MET A 136 4.42 -2.28 -12.73
N ALA A 137 4.86 -1.29 -13.49
CA ALA A 137 5.29 -1.54 -14.85
C ALA A 137 6.58 -2.38 -14.86
N ALA A 138 6.66 -3.28 -15.83
CA ALA A 138 7.77 -4.20 -15.99
C ALA A 138 8.08 -5.08 -14.75
N ALA A 139 7.07 -5.40 -13.94
CA ALA A 139 7.24 -6.20 -12.72
C ALA A 139 8.08 -7.48 -12.95
N GLU A 140 7.83 -8.19 -14.03
CA GLU A 140 8.61 -9.41 -14.38
C GLU A 140 10.08 -9.09 -14.63
N ARG A 141 10.40 -8.07 -15.43
CA ARG A 141 11.80 -7.68 -15.74
C ARG A 141 12.54 -7.21 -14.49
N ILE A 142 11.88 -6.41 -13.66
CA ILE A 142 12.45 -5.90 -12.41
C ILE A 142 12.68 -7.06 -11.43
N LEU A 143 11.71 -7.96 -11.28
CA LEU A 143 11.84 -9.13 -10.41
C LEU A 143 13.00 -10.03 -10.85
N HIS A 144 13.12 -10.34 -12.13
CA HIS A 144 14.25 -11.11 -12.67
C HIS A 144 15.58 -10.41 -12.40
N GLY A 145 15.70 -9.11 -12.73
CA GLY A 145 16.94 -8.37 -12.57
C GLY A 145 17.39 -8.25 -11.10
N ILE A 146 16.46 -8.10 -10.15
CA ILE A 146 16.80 -8.06 -8.74
C ILE A 146 17.20 -9.43 -8.22
N LEU A 147 16.43 -10.50 -8.53
CA LEU A 147 16.75 -11.86 -8.06
C LEU A 147 18.08 -12.37 -8.61
N GLU A 148 18.42 -12.03 -9.85
CA GLU A 148 19.70 -12.35 -10.47
C GLU A 148 20.85 -11.58 -9.81
N GLY A 149 20.71 -10.25 -9.65
CA GLY A 149 21.76 -9.39 -9.08
C GLY A 149 21.92 -9.50 -7.55
N ALA A 150 20.95 -10.09 -6.85
CA ALA A 150 20.95 -10.31 -5.39
C ALA A 150 20.83 -11.80 -5.04
N GLU A 151 21.45 -12.67 -5.85
CA GLU A 151 21.42 -14.12 -5.64
C GLU A 151 21.82 -14.51 -4.22
N GLY A 152 21.02 -15.37 -3.59
CA GLY A 152 21.24 -15.86 -2.21
C GLY A 152 20.93 -14.86 -1.09
N MET A 153 20.64 -13.59 -1.39
CA MET A 153 20.33 -12.57 -0.36
C MET A 153 18.83 -12.46 -0.07
N ILE A 154 17.97 -12.83 -1.01
CA ILE A 154 16.51 -12.77 -0.90
C ILE A 154 15.99 -14.21 -0.72
N HIS A 155 15.21 -14.43 0.33
CA HIS A 155 14.68 -15.76 0.66
C HIS A 155 13.21 -15.92 0.25
N GLY A 156 12.49 -14.82 0.06
CA GLY A 156 11.08 -14.82 -0.32
C GLY A 156 10.65 -13.55 -1.06
N VAL A 157 9.65 -13.68 -1.92
CA VAL A 157 9.02 -12.56 -2.62
C VAL A 157 7.57 -12.47 -2.21
N THR A 158 7.18 -11.35 -1.59
CA THR A 158 5.78 -11.01 -1.35
C THR A 158 5.24 -10.22 -2.53
N CYS A 159 4.09 -10.61 -3.05
CA CYS A 159 3.53 -9.96 -4.23
C CYS A 159 2.01 -9.81 -4.13
N GLY A 160 1.55 -8.58 -4.32
CA GLY A 160 0.14 -8.20 -4.34
C GLY A 160 -0.16 -7.18 -5.42
N ALA A 161 -1.26 -6.45 -5.27
CA ALA A 161 -1.77 -5.46 -6.20
C ALA A 161 -1.94 -6.02 -7.62
N GLY A 162 -3.02 -6.77 -7.82
CA GLY A 162 -3.32 -7.49 -9.06
C GLY A 162 -3.34 -9.00 -8.87
N MET A 163 -3.23 -9.74 -9.97
CA MET A 163 -3.23 -11.21 -9.96
C MET A 163 -1.88 -11.76 -10.46
N PRO A 164 -0.90 -11.94 -9.55
CA PRO A 164 0.49 -12.27 -9.92
C PRO A 164 0.67 -13.75 -10.30
N TYR A 165 0.04 -14.20 -11.37
CA TYR A 165 0.06 -15.61 -11.80
C TYR A 165 1.46 -16.15 -12.08
N LYS A 166 2.40 -15.29 -12.52
CA LYS A 166 3.74 -15.71 -12.92
C LYS A 166 4.77 -15.65 -11.78
N VAL A 167 4.45 -15.01 -10.65
CA VAL A 167 5.42 -14.84 -9.57
C VAL A 167 5.95 -16.19 -9.05
N ALA A 168 5.10 -17.21 -8.96
CA ALA A 168 5.50 -18.55 -8.52
C ALA A 168 6.52 -19.20 -9.47
N GLU A 169 6.30 -19.08 -10.78
CA GLU A 169 7.22 -19.58 -11.81
C GLU A 169 8.57 -18.86 -11.75
N ILE A 170 8.54 -17.53 -11.62
CA ILE A 170 9.78 -16.73 -11.55
C ILE A 170 10.55 -17.11 -10.28
N CYS A 171 9.91 -17.12 -9.12
CA CYS A 171 10.57 -17.48 -7.86
C CYS A 171 11.18 -18.91 -7.90
N ALA A 172 10.50 -19.86 -8.53
CA ALA A 172 11.00 -21.22 -8.69
C ALA A 172 12.32 -21.30 -9.48
N ARG A 173 12.51 -20.41 -10.49
CA ARG A 173 13.77 -20.36 -11.27
C ARG A 173 14.98 -19.96 -10.42
N TYR A 174 14.77 -19.16 -9.39
CA TYR A 174 15.84 -18.67 -8.49
C TYR A 174 15.90 -19.40 -7.15
N GLY A 175 15.09 -20.43 -6.95
CA GLY A 175 15.04 -21.16 -5.67
C GLY A 175 14.52 -20.31 -4.50
N VAL A 176 13.70 -19.30 -4.76
CA VAL A 176 13.14 -18.36 -3.78
C VAL A 176 11.68 -18.69 -3.51
N TYR A 177 11.23 -18.57 -2.27
CA TYR A 177 9.83 -18.77 -1.92
C TYR A 177 8.95 -17.59 -2.37
N TYR A 178 7.67 -17.85 -2.67
CA TYR A 178 6.71 -16.80 -3.01
C TYR A 178 5.57 -16.73 -1.99
N TYR A 179 5.06 -15.52 -1.80
CA TYR A 179 4.06 -15.15 -0.80
C TYR A 179 2.99 -14.26 -1.44
N PRO A 180 1.90 -14.85 -1.99
CA PRO A 180 0.84 -14.04 -2.57
C PRO A 180 0.10 -13.24 -1.50
N ILE A 181 -0.12 -11.96 -1.76
CA ILE A 181 -0.95 -11.09 -0.93
C ILE A 181 -2.36 -11.09 -1.52
N ILE A 182 -3.33 -11.50 -0.73
CA ILE A 182 -4.74 -11.61 -1.13
C ILE A 182 -5.66 -11.05 -0.03
N SER A 183 -6.85 -10.61 -0.42
CA SER A 183 -7.89 -10.14 0.51
C SER A 183 -9.07 -11.11 0.64
N SER A 184 -9.06 -12.22 -0.08
CA SER A 184 -10.15 -13.20 -0.03
C SER A 184 -9.71 -14.60 -0.45
N ALA A 185 -10.37 -15.62 0.10
CA ALA A 185 -10.19 -17.02 -0.29
C ALA A 185 -10.42 -17.24 -1.80
N ARG A 186 -11.37 -16.52 -2.38
CA ARG A 186 -11.66 -16.56 -3.83
C ARG A 186 -10.44 -16.13 -4.67
N ALA A 187 -9.73 -15.06 -4.25
CA ALA A 187 -8.54 -14.61 -4.95
C ALA A 187 -7.43 -15.67 -4.89
N PHE A 188 -7.20 -16.28 -3.73
CA PHE A 188 -6.24 -17.39 -3.61
C PHE A 188 -6.61 -18.59 -4.49
N ARG A 189 -7.89 -18.99 -4.50
CA ARG A 189 -8.39 -20.08 -5.37
C ARG A 189 -8.09 -19.82 -6.85
N ALA A 190 -8.26 -18.58 -7.32
CA ALA A 190 -7.98 -18.22 -8.70
C ALA A 190 -6.48 -18.35 -9.04
N LEU A 191 -5.60 -17.84 -8.16
CA LEU A 191 -4.15 -17.96 -8.30
C LEU A 191 -3.71 -19.43 -8.28
N TRP A 192 -4.21 -20.21 -7.32
CA TRP A 192 -3.89 -21.62 -7.17
C TRP A 192 -4.27 -22.42 -8.41
N LYS A 193 -5.53 -22.37 -8.83
CA LYS A 193 -6.02 -23.13 -9.96
C LYS A 193 -5.36 -22.77 -11.28
N ARG A 194 -4.98 -21.50 -11.47
CA ARG A 194 -4.40 -21.05 -12.73
C ARG A 194 -2.89 -21.33 -12.82
N SER A 195 -2.17 -21.23 -11.71
CA SER A 195 -0.70 -21.28 -11.77
C SER A 195 -0.06 -22.00 -10.58
N TYR A 196 -0.38 -21.62 -9.35
CA TYR A 196 0.43 -21.93 -8.17
C TYR A 196 0.48 -23.42 -7.81
N HIS A 197 -0.55 -24.19 -8.16
CA HIS A 197 -0.55 -25.64 -7.96
C HIS A 197 0.64 -26.36 -8.63
N LYS A 198 1.23 -25.74 -9.68
CA LYS A 198 2.42 -26.27 -10.38
C LYS A 198 3.72 -25.99 -9.63
N PHE A 199 3.71 -25.04 -8.72
CA PHE A 199 4.87 -24.53 -7.98
C PHE A 199 4.64 -24.58 -6.48
N ARG A 200 3.86 -25.58 -6.00
CA ARG A 200 3.41 -25.66 -4.60
C ARG A 200 4.54 -25.66 -3.59
N ASP A 201 5.68 -26.28 -3.91
CA ASP A 201 6.82 -26.44 -3.00
C ASP A 201 7.52 -25.10 -2.72
N GLY A 202 7.35 -24.11 -3.61
CA GLY A 202 7.84 -22.75 -3.43
C GLY A 202 6.88 -21.84 -2.67
N LEU A 203 5.64 -22.27 -2.35
CA LEU A 203 4.69 -21.48 -1.59
C LEU A 203 5.10 -21.42 -0.11
N GLY A 204 5.64 -20.29 0.34
CA GLY A 204 6.10 -20.11 1.72
C GLY A 204 4.96 -19.85 2.70
N ALA A 205 4.03 -19.00 2.35
CA ALA A 205 2.78 -18.73 3.08
C ALA A 205 1.80 -18.00 2.16
N VAL A 206 0.55 -17.85 2.61
CA VAL A 206 -0.46 -16.97 1.98
C VAL A 206 -0.65 -15.75 2.87
N VAL A 207 -0.38 -14.54 2.35
CA VAL A 207 -0.60 -13.30 3.09
C VAL A 207 -2.06 -12.87 2.89
N TYR A 208 -2.84 -12.94 3.95
CA TYR A 208 -4.18 -12.36 3.97
C TYR A 208 -4.07 -10.91 4.45
N GLU A 209 -4.39 -9.98 3.59
CA GLU A 209 -4.43 -8.56 3.91
C GLU A 209 -5.86 -8.10 4.13
N ASP A 210 -6.15 -7.60 5.34
CA ASP A 210 -7.47 -7.07 5.67
C ASP A 210 -7.76 -5.81 4.84
N PRO A 211 -8.80 -5.83 3.98
CA PRO A 211 -9.00 -4.76 3.01
C PRO A 211 -9.56 -3.47 3.61
N TRP A 212 -10.02 -3.46 4.86
CA TRP A 212 -10.49 -2.24 5.54
C TRP A 212 -9.44 -1.64 6.47
N LEU A 213 -8.61 -2.47 7.10
CA LEU A 213 -7.68 -2.05 8.15
C LEU A 213 -6.25 -1.83 7.67
N ALA A 214 -5.88 -2.43 6.53
CA ALA A 214 -4.54 -2.29 5.98
C ALA A 214 -4.25 -0.87 5.47
N GLY A 215 -2.99 -0.47 5.56
CA GLY A 215 -2.46 0.75 4.95
C GLY A 215 -2.10 0.53 3.49
N GLY A 216 -1.99 1.61 2.71
CA GLY A 216 -1.64 1.54 1.30
C GLY A 216 -2.75 0.95 0.44
N HIS A 217 -2.37 0.40 -0.71
CA HIS A 217 -3.30 -0.29 -1.59
C HIS A 217 -3.76 -1.58 -0.92
N ASN A 218 -5.06 -1.74 -0.81
CA ASN A 218 -5.68 -2.93 -0.25
C ASN A 218 -6.57 -3.63 -1.28
N GLY A 219 -6.92 -4.85 -1.00
CA GLY A 219 -7.68 -5.67 -1.93
C GLY A 219 -9.20 -5.55 -1.79
N LEU A 220 -9.72 -4.42 -1.28
CA LEU A 220 -11.16 -4.20 -1.18
C LEU A 220 -11.78 -4.25 -2.58
N SER A 221 -12.69 -5.18 -2.79
CA SER A 221 -13.35 -5.38 -4.08
C SER A 221 -14.55 -4.45 -4.26
N ASN A 222 -15.00 -4.29 -5.50
CA ASN A 222 -16.21 -3.51 -5.79
C ASN A 222 -17.51 -4.13 -5.21
N ALA A 223 -17.47 -5.40 -4.79
CA ALA A 223 -18.61 -6.08 -4.18
C ALA A 223 -18.69 -5.84 -2.66
N GLU A 224 -17.62 -5.32 -2.05
CA GLU A 224 -17.54 -5.06 -0.61
C GLU A 224 -17.87 -3.59 -0.32
N ASP A 225 -18.62 -3.33 0.75
CA ASP A 225 -18.90 -1.94 1.18
C ASP A 225 -17.72 -1.40 1.99
N PRO A 226 -17.03 -0.34 1.52
CA PRO A 226 -15.90 0.24 2.25
C PRO A 226 -16.29 0.81 3.63
N ARG A 227 -17.58 1.02 3.91
CA ARG A 227 -18.10 1.52 5.18
C ARG A 227 -18.52 0.42 6.14
N ARG A 228 -18.45 -0.85 5.74
CA ARG A 228 -18.89 -2.00 6.52
C ARG A 228 -17.78 -3.03 6.64
N PRO A 229 -16.78 -2.78 7.51
CA PRO A 229 -15.69 -3.72 7.71
C PRO A 229 -16.23 -5.04 8.28
N GLU A 230 -15.69 -6.13 7.75
CA GLU A 230 -15.99 -7.49 8.23
C GLU A 230 -14.92 -7.96 9.21
N PRO A 231 -15.29 -8.76 10.23
CA PRO A 231 -14.29 -9.37 11.11
C PRO A 231 -13.32 -10.27 10.32
N PRO A 232 -12.01 -10.22 10.59
CA PRO A 232 -11.03 -11.00 9.83
C PRO A 232 -11.06 -12.51 10.13
N LEU A 233 -11.45 -12.94 11.35
CA LEU A 233 -11.41 -14.35 11.72
C LEU A 233 -12.25 -15.26 10.81
N PRO A 234 -13.52 -14.98 10.49
CA PRO A 234 -14.29 -15.80 9.56
C PRO A 234 -13.65 -15.90 8.16
N ARG A 235 -13.03 -14.82 7.70
CA ARG A 235 -12.38 -14.77 6.37
C ARG A 235 -11.10 -15.60 6.36
N ILE A 236 -10.34 -15.61 7.45
CA ILE A 236 -9.14 -16.46 7.64
C ILE A 236 -9.53 -17.93 7.72
N VAL A 237 -10.60 -18.27 8.47
CA VAL A 237 -11.12 -19.64 8.55
C VAL A 237 -11.57 -20.15 7.17
N GLU A 238 -12.26 -19.33 6.38
CA GLU A 238 -12.63 -19.69 5.02
C GLU A 238 -11.39 -19.91 4.13
N LEU A 239 -10.38 -19.03 4.23
CA LEU A 239 -9.13 -19.21 3.50
C LEU A 239 -8.43 -20.51 3.91
N ARG A 240 -8.33 -20.82 5.22
CA ARG A 240 -7.73 -22.05 5.71
C ARG A 240 -8.47 -23.28 5.20
N ARG A 241 -9.79 -23.28 5.26
CA ARG A 241 -10.61 -24.38 4.71
C ARG A 241 -10.27 -24.64 3.24
N GLN A 242 -10.17 -23.58 2.45
CA GLN A 242 -9.79 -23.70 1.04
C GLN A 242 -8.36 -24.17 0.83
N MET A 243 -7.41 -23.71 1.64
CA MET A 243 -6.02 -24.18 1.60
C MET A 243 -5.95 -25.67 1.94
N ASN A 244 -6.75 -26.14 2.89
CA ASN A 244 -6.84 -27.57 3.28
C ASN A 244 -7.36 -28.43 2.11
N GLU A 245 -8.36 -27.95 1.33
CA GLU A 245 -8.83 -28.62 0.12
C GLU A 245 -7.71 -28.82 -0.92
N PHE A 246 -6.71 -27.95 -0.92
CA PHE A 246 -5.54 -28.03 -1.80
C PHE A 246 -4.34 -28.79 -1.21
N GLY A 247 -4.50 -29.36 -0.02
CA GLY A 247 -3.43 -30.08 0.67
C GLY A 247 -2.38 -29.17 1.30
N LEU A 248 -2.76 -27.94 1.68
CA LEU A 248 -1.86 -26.92 2.24
C LEU A 248 -2.06 -26.71 3.74
N GLN A 249 -2.37 -27.78 4.49
CA GLN A 249 -2.68 -27.70 5.93
C GLN A 249 -1.55 -27.08 6.76
N GLN A 250 -0.30 -27.35 6.37
CA GLN A 250 0.89 -26.88 7.08
C GLN A 250 1.46 -25.56 6.56
N THR A 251 0.95 -25.06 5.41
CA THR A 251 1.38 -23.77 4.87
C THR A 251 0.83 -22.64 5.73
N PRO A 252 1.67 -21.74 6.28
CA PRO A 252 1.19 -20.67 7.14
C PRO A 252 0.27 -19.68 6.40
N ILE A 253 -0.63 -19.04 7.15
CA ILE A 253 -1.27 -17.81 6.75
C ILE A 253 -0.53 -16.67 7.47
N VAL A 254 -0.25 -15.58 6.76
CA VAL A 254 0.26 -14.35 7.36
C VAL A 254 -0.89 -13.36 7.44
N MET A 255 -1.34 -13.03 8.65
CA MET A 255 -2.38 -12.02 8.88
C MET A 255 -1.77 -10.62 8.77
N ALA A 256 -2.22 -9.83 7.81
CA ALA A 256 -1.82 -8.46 7.56
C ALA A 256 -3.00 -7.49 7.65
N GLY A 257 -2.72 -6.26 8.07
CA GLY A 257 -3.73 -5.22 8.25
C GLY A 257 -4.41 -5.25 9.62
N GLY A 258 -4.37 -4.13 10.32
CA GLY A 258 -5.01 -3.96 11.62
C GLY A 258 -4.28 -4.57 12.81
N VAL A 259 -3.22 -5.34 12.61
CA VAL A 259 -2.45 -5.95 13.70
C VAL A 259 -1.68 -4.86 14.46
N TRP A 260 -1.91 -4.79 15.78
CA TRP A 260 -1.19 -3.87 16.67
C TRP A 260 -0.68 -4.60 17.90
N PHE A 261 -1.55 -4.99 18.84
CA PHE A 261 -1.23 -5.83 19.99
C PHE A 261 -1.60 -7.27 19.71
N LEU A 262 -0.67 -8.22 19.83
CA LEU A 262 -0.96 -9.64 19.59
C LEU A 262 -1.95 -10.23 20.60
N ARG A 263 -2.04 -9.64 21.81
CA ARG A 263 -3.06 -10.04 22.78
C ARG A 263 -4.51 -9.86 22.28
N GLU A 264 -4.73 -8.99 21.29
CA GLU A 264 -6.03 -8.80 20.63
C GLU A 264 -6.34 -9.91 19.60
N TRP A 265 -5.36 -10.75 19.27
CA TRP A 265 -5.44 -11.79 18.25
C TRP A 265 -5.33 -13.21 18.83
N GLN A 266 -5.61 -13.39 20.13
CA GLN A 266 -5.52 -14.68 20.81
C GLN A 266 -6.43 -15.74 20.16
N ASP A 267 -7.60 -15.35 19.65
CA ASP A 267 -8.53 -16.26 18.96
C ASP A 267 -7.98 -16.86 17.66
N PHE A 268 -6.86 -16.31 17.16
CA PHE A 268 -6.17 -16.82 15.98
C PHE A 268 -5.04 -17.78 16.34
N LEU A 269 -4.49 -17.64 17.55
CA LEU A 269 -3.36 -18.43 18.00
C LEU A 269 -3.83 -19.80 18.51
N ASP A 270 -3.08 -20.86 18.18
CA ASP A 270 -3.43 -22.24 18.56
C ASP A 270 -4.88 -22.65 18.17
N ASN A 271 -5.46 -21.97 17.19
CA ASN A 271 -6.81 -22.23 16.69
C ASN A 271 -6.73 -23.26 15.54
N PRO A 272 -7.32 -24.46 15.68
CA PRO A 272 -7.24 -25.49 14.65
C PRO A 272 -7.95 -25.07 13.32
N ASP A 273 -8.95 -24.19 13.38
CA ASP A 273 -9.66 -23.70 12.21
C ASP A 273 -8.83 -22.65 11.44
N VAL A 274 -7.84 -22.04 12.09
CA VAL A 274 -6.90 -21.08 11.49
C VAL A 274 -5.62 -21.78 11.04
N GLY A 275 -5.11 -22.74 11.82
CA GLY A 275 -3.85 -23.46 11.57
C GLY A 275 -2.61 -22.60 11.82
N PRO A 276 -1.46 -22.90 11.19
CA PRO A 276 -0.25 -22.11 11.37
C PRO A 276 -0.45 -20.67 10.91
N ILE A 277 -0.15 -19.72 11.81
CA ILE A 277 -0.37 -18.27 11.54
C ILE A 277 0.84 -17.43 11.97
N ALA A 278 1.21 -16.48 11.13
CA ALA A 278 2.14 -15.39 11.41
C ALA A 278 1.42 -14.04 11.30
N PHE A 279 2.03 -12.99 11.83
CA PHE A 279 1.46 -11.64 11.83
C PHE A 279 2.38 -10.66 11.13
N GLN A 280 1.81 -9.83 10.24
CA GLN A 280 2.53 -8.82 9.50
C GLN A 280 2.20 -7.42 10.01
N PHE A 281 3.25 -6.64 10.20
CA PHE A 281 3.20 -5.25 10.68
C PHE A 281 3.65 -4.30 9.57
N GLY A 282 2.72 -3.53 9.01
CA GLY A 282 3.02 -2.48 8.02
C GLY A 282 3.21 -1.11 8.68
N THR A 283 2.34 -0.77 9.63
CA THR A 283 2.28 0.59 10.23
C THR A 283 3.28 0.77 11.38
N ARG A 284 3.37 -0.17 12.31
CA ARG A 284 4.27 -0.04 13.49
C ARG A 284 5.75 0.16 13.10
N PRO A 285 6.32 -0.54 12.09
CA PRO A 285 7.69 -0.32 11.65
C PRO A 285 7.99 1.07 11.08
N LEU A 286 6.95 1.85 10.71
CA LEU A 286 7.16 3.25 10.29
C LEU A 286 7.79 4.09 11.38
N LEU A 287 7.46 3.81 12.65
CA LEU A 287 7.95 4.56 13.81
C LEU A 287 9.06 3.79 14.53
N THR A 288 10.14 3.51 13.80
CA THR A 288 11.39 2.96 14.35
C THR A 288 12.58 3.85 13.98
N ARG A 289 13.73 3.66 14.65
CA ARG A 289 14.93 4.43 14.34
C ARG A 289 15.47 4.08 12.95
N GLU A 290 15.41 2.81 12.57
CA GLU A 290 15.87 2.28 11.28
C GLU A 290 14.91 2.60 10.12
N SER A 291 13.69 3.07 10.42
CA SER A 291 12.76 3.52 9.39
C SER A 291 13.30 4.79 8.71
N PRO A 292 13.36 4.83 7.36
CA PRO A 292 13.97 5.93 6.63
C PRO A 292 13.09 7.19 6.54
N ILE A 293 11.82 7.13 6.97
CA ILE A 293 10.94 8.29 6.88
C ILE A 293 11.49 9.45 7.70
N SER A 294 11.23 10.68 7.25
CA SER A 294 11.76 11.89 7.89
C SER A 294 11.24 12.06 9.33
N GLN A 295 11.97 12.83 10.14
CA GLN A 295 11.58 13.13 11.50
C GLN A 295 10.20 13.82 11.54
N ALA A 296 9.91 14.69 10.59
CA ALA A 296 8.62 15.37 10.49
C ALA A 296 7.46 14.35 10.33
N TRP A 297 7.64 13.29 9.54
CA TRP A 297 6.67 12.21 9.45
C TRP A 297 6.57 11.39 10.73
N LYS A 298 7.69 11.08 11.42
CA LYS A 298 7.67 10.39 12.72
C LYS A 298 6.89 11.21 13.76
N ASP A 299 7.12 12.51 13.81
CA ASP A 299 6.38 13.43 14.70
C ASP A 299 4.90 13.56 14.35
N ARG A 300 4.56 13.47 13.07
CA ARG A 300 3.16 13.45 12.61
C ARG A 300 2.45 12.18 13.02
N LEU A 301 3.09 11.01 12.87
CA LEU A 301 2.53 9.73 13.27
C LEU A 301 2.22 9.67 14.77
N LEU A 302 3.09 10.21 15.63
CA LEU A 302 2.88 10.29 17.08
C LEU A 302 1.67 11.15 17.51
N LYS A 303 1.12 11.96 16.61
CA LYS A 303 0.01 12.89 16.88
C LYS A 303 -1.31 12.46 16.22
N LEU A 304 -1.33 11.31 15.54
CA LEU A 304 -2.52 10.83 14.85
C LEU A 304 -3.65 10.51 15.84
N ARG A 305 -4.86 10.81 15.42
CA ARG A 305 -6.10 10.50 16.14
C ARG A 305 -6.94 9.50 15.37
N LYS A 306 -7.87 8.87 16.03
CA LYS A 306 -8.84 8.00 15.37
C LYS A 306 -9.62 8.79 14.32
N GLY A 307 -9.59 8.32 13.08
CA GLY A 307 -10.21 9.00 11.94
C GLY A 307 -9.23 9.80 11.06
N ASP A 308 -7.94 9.92 11.44
CA ASP A 308 -6.92 10.61 10.63
C ASP A 308 -6.37 9.74 9.48
N ILE A 309 -6.89 8.53 9.28
CA ILE A 309 -6.62 7.68 8.12
C ILE A 309 -7.86 7.65 7.23
N LEU A 310 -7.68 7.98 5.95
CA LEU A 310 -8.74 7.95 4.95
C LEU A 310 -8.58 6.72 4.04
N LEU A 311 -9.63 5.90 3.98
CA LEU A 311 -9.79 4.90 2.94
C LEU A 311 -10.39 5.58 1.70
N HIS A 312 -9.65 5.61 0.60
CA HIS A 312 -9.99 6.36 -0.61
C HIS A 312 -9.73 5.57 -1.90
N ARG A 313 -10.21 6.10 -3.01
CA ARG A 313 -10.05 5.51 -4.35
C ARG A 313 -9.42 6.51 -5.35
N PHE A 314 -8.54 7.39 -4.87
CA PHE A 314 -7.84 8.37 -5.73
C PHE A 314 -6.59 7.80 -6.38
N SER A 315 -6.15 6.60 -5.97
CA SER A 315 -4.96 5.98 -6.52
C SER A 315 -5.05 5.86 -8.05
N PRO A 316 -3.97 6.14 -8.78
CA PRO A 316 -3.93 5.98 -10.24
C PRO A 316 -4.05 4.52 -10.70
N THR A 317 -3.95 3.55 -9.81
CA THR A 317 -4.22 2.13 -10.04
C THR A 317 -5.71 1.81 -10.09
N GLY A 318 -6.56 2.68 -9.53
CA GLY A 318 -7.99 2.42 -9.34
C GLY A 318 -8.34 1.54 -8.13
N PHE A 319 -7.34 1.06 -7.37
CA PHE A 319 -7.57 0.32 -6.12
C PHE A 319 -7.88 1.25 -4.96
N TYR A 320 -8.59 0.72 -3.96
CA TYR A 320 -8.71 1.38 -2.68
C TYR A 320 -7.36 1.47 -1.98
N SER A 321 -7.16 2.56 -1.23
CA SER A 321 -5.93 2.84 -0.50
C SER A 321 -6.23 3.55 0.80
N SER A 322 -5.44 3.29 1.85
CA SER A 322 -5.53 3.96 3.14
C SER A 322 -4.27 4.77 3.40
N ALA A 323 -4.45 6.07 3.69
CA ALA A 323 -3.35 6.99 3.92
C ALA A 323 -3.68 8.02 5.02
N VAL A 324 -2.63 8.61 5.60
CA VAL A 324 -2.74 9.71 6.56
C VAL A 324 -3.37 10.93 5.89
N ILE A 325 -4.41 11.49 6.52
CA ILE A 325 -5.02 12.73 6.07
C ILE A 325 -4.04 13.88 6.30
N ASN A 326 -3.66 14.52 5.21
CA ASN A 326 -2.85 15.74 5.18
C ASN A 326 -3.46 16.73 4.16
N PRO A 327 -2.90 17.94 3.98
CA PRO A 327 -3.42 18.91 3.01
C PRO A 327 -3.52 18.37 1.58
N PHE A 328 -2.56 17.51 1.15
CA PHE A 328 -2.60 16.88 -0.18
C PHE A 328 -3.82 15.97 -0.35
N LEU A 329 -4.04 15.04 0.60
CA LEU A 329 -5.16 14.10 0.53
C LEU A 329 -6.52 14.80 0.72
N ALA A 330 -6.57 15.82 1.59
CA ALA A 330 -7.76 16.64 1.79
C ALA A 330 -8.14 17.42 0.51
N GLU A 331 -7.14 17.91 -0.24
CA GLU A 331 -7.37 18.57 -1.52
C GLU A 331 -7.89 17.59 -2.57
N LEU A 332 -7.35 16.36 -2.65
CA LEU A 332 -7.88 15.33 -3.54
C LEU A 332 -9.36 15.01 -3.26
N ASP A 333 -9.71 14.87 -1.97
CA ASP A 333 -11.09 14.64 -1.54
C ASP A 333 -12.01 15.84 -1.92
N ALA A 334 -11.57 17.06 -1.64
CA ALA A 334 -12.32 18.26 -2.00
C ALA A 334 -12.45 18.42 -3.53
N ARG A 335 -11.38 18.16 -4.28
CA ARG A 335 -11.37 18.21 -5.74
C ARG A 335 -12.33 17.20 -6.35
N SER A 336 -12.39 16.00 -5.82
CA SER A 336 -13.32 14.97 -6.30
C SER A 336 -14.80 15.37 -6.17
N LYS A 337 -15.12 16.33 -5.31
CA LYS A 337 -16.48 16.84 -5.08
C LYS A 337 -16.82 18.06 -5.97
N ARG A 338 -15.81 18.75 -6.49
CA ARG A 338 -16.00 19.87 -7.43
C ARG A 338 -16.07 19.35 -8.85
N GLN A 339 -17.09 18.55 -9.16
CA GLN A 339 -17.28 17.97 -10.50
C GLN A 339 -18.75 17.95 -10.91
N ILE A 340 -18.97 18.15 -12.21
CA ILE A 340 -20.29 18.12 -12.83
C ILE A 340 -20.25 17.34 -14.14
N PRO A 341 -21.33 16.68 -14.55
CA PRO A 341 -21.51 16.15 -15.89
C PRO A 341 -21.55 17.30 -16.92
N TYR A 342 -21.12 17.03 -18.14
CA TYR A 342 -21.20 17.98 -19.24
C TYR A 342 -21.41 17.29 -20.58
N ALA A 343 -21.98 18.04 -21.53
CA ALA A 343 -22.08 17.67 -22.94
C ALA A 343 -21.33 18.68 -23.82
N SER A 344 -20.88 18.26 -25.00
CA SER A 344 -20.23 19.14 -26.00
C SER A 344 -21.23 19.94 -26.86
N ALA A 345 -22.50 19.49 -26.85
CA ALA A 345 -23.64 20.15 -27.49
C ALA A 345 -24.87 20.02 -26.58
N PRO A 346 -25.90 20.85 -26.73
CA PRO A 346 -27.13 20.73 -25.95
C PRO A 346 -27.76 19.35 -26.12
N VAL A 347 -28.06 18.69 -24.99
CA VAL A 347 -28.70 17.37 -24.98
C VAL A 347 -29.49 17.14 -23.69
N GLY A 348 -30.74 16.72 -23.78
CA GLY A 348 -31.62 16.50 -22.64
C GLY A 348 -31.74 17.75 -21.76
N GLU A 349 -31.46 17.60 -20.47
CA GLU A 349 -31.48 18.73 -19.50
C GLU A 349 -30.19 19.57 -19.52
N MET A 350 -29.15 19.16 -20.24
CA MET A 350 -27.90 19.91 -20.40
C MET A 350 -28.01 20.95 -21.51
N THR A 351 -28.73 22.00 -21.25
CA THR A 351 -29.03 23.10 -22.23
C THR A 351 -28.31 24.41 -21.90
N GLU A 352 -27.82 24.54 -20.67
CA GLU A 352 -27.15 25.74 -20.19
C GLU A 352 -25.70 25.79 -20.64
N ALA A 353 -25.35 26.88 -21.37
CA ALA A 353 -23.97 27.10 -21.79
C ALA A 353 -23.12 27.59 -20.61
N LEU A 354 -21.98 26.93 -20.42
CA LEU A 354 -20.94 27.24 -19.42
C LEU A 354 -19.62 27.45 -20.13
N ALA A 355 -18.96 28.59 -19.91
CA ALA A 355 -17.62 28.87 -20.39
C ALA A 355 -16.59 28.37 -19.35
N ILE A 356 -15.61 27.59 -19.79
CA ILE A 356 -14.57 27.02 -18.93
C ILE A 356 -13.16 27.33 -19.41
N GLY A 357 -12.24 27.54 -18.45
CA GLY A 357 -10.83 27.85 -18.69
C GLY A 357 -10.57 29.20 -19.38
N ALA A 358 -9.29 29.54 -19.50
CA ALA A 358 -8.85 30.82 -20.03
C ALA A 358 -9.31 31.11 -21.48
N ARG A 359 -9.59 30.07 -22.27
CA ARG A 359 -10.04 30.20 -23.69
C ARG A 359 -11.56 30.29 -23.81
N GLY A 360 -12.32 30.34 -22.72
CA GLY A 360 -13.78 30.46 -22.73
C GLY A 360 -14.50 29.35 -23.51
N ARG A 361 -13.96 28.10 -23.48
CA ARG A 361 -14.53 26.98 -24.19
C ARG A 361 -15.92 26.66 -23.67
N LYS A 362 -16.92 26.65 -24.56
CA LYS A 362 -18.30 26.34 -24.20
C LYS A 362 -18.52 24.82 -24.02
N VAL A 363 -19.23 24.49 -22.96
CA VAL A 363 -19.82 23.18 -22.70
C VAL A 363 -21.27 23.37 -22.26
N PHE A 364 -22.06 22.32 -22.26
CA PHE A 364 -23.48 22.36 -21.87
C PHE A 364 -23.68 21.52 -20.63
N VAL A 365 -24.40 22.07 -19.66
CA VAL A 365 -24.66 21.51 -18.35
C VAL A 365 -26.11 21.73 -17.95
N THR A 366 -26.59 21.13 -16.86
CA THR A 366 -27.90 21.47 -16.29
C THR A 366 -27.85 22.85 -15.62
N ALA A 367 -28.99 23.48 -15.38
CA ALA A 367 -29.09 24.77 -14.69
C ALA A 367 -28.53 24.69 -13.25
N ALA A 368 -28.76 23.56 -12.54
CA ALA A 368 -28.22 23.31 -11.21
C ALA A 368 -26.69 23.19 -11.21
N ASP A 369 -26.15 22.40 -12.15
CA ASP A 369 -24.71 22.22 -12.29
C ASP A 369 -24.01 23.50 -12.71
N LYS A 370 -24.65 24.34 -13.54
CA LYS A 370 -24.13 25.65 -13.88
C LYS A 370 -23.98 26.57 -12.66
N ALA A 371 -24.99 26.61 -11.80
CA ALA A 371 -24.93 27.40 -10.56
C ALA A 371 -23.80 26.93 -9.63
N HIS A 372 -23.60 25.60 -9.48
CA HIS A 372 -22.47 25.05 -8.73
C HIS A 372 -21.13 25.46 -9.35
N ALA A 373 -20.98 25.30 -10.66
CA ALA A 373 -19.74 25.61 -11.38
C ALA A 373 -19.41 27.11 -11.28
N GLU A 374 -20.38 27.99 -11.47
CA GLU A 374 -20.21 29.44 -11.32
C GLU A 374 -19.77 29.81 -9.91
N GLY A 375 -20.31 29.17 -8.88
CA GLY A 375 -19.85 29.31 -7.50
C GLY A 375 -18.39 28.91 -7.31
N TRP A 376 -17.96 27.79 -7.91
CA TRP A 376 -16.55 27.35 -7.84
C TRP A 376 -15.63 28.27 -8.63
N ILE A 377 -16.07 28.76 -9.81
CA ILE A 377 -15.30 29.69 -10.61
C ILE A 377 -15.12 31.02 -9.85
N ALA A 378 -16.17 31.53 -9.20
CA ALA A 378 -16.08 32.71 -8.34
C ALA A 378 -15.16 32.52 -7.14
N ALA A 379 -15.04 31.31 -6.64
CA ALA A 379 -14.09 30.90 -5.57
C ALA A 379 -12.65 30.63 -6.07
N GLY A 380 -12.35 30.88 -7.37
CA GLY A 380 -11.01 30.77 -7.96
C GLY A 380 -10.71 29.45 -8.65
N TYR A 381 -11.62 28.46 -8.68
CA TYR A 381 -11.46 27.19 -9.40
C TYR A 381 -11.87 27.35 -10.87
N VAL A 382 -11.08 28.11 -11.62
CA VAL A 382 -11.44 28.59 -12.96
C VAL A 382 -11.22 27.63 -14.10
N GLU A 383 -10.47 26.55 -13.86
CA GLU A 383 -10.14 25.56 -14.90
C GLU A 383 -11.00 24.30 -14.75
N GLY A 384 -11.76 23.98 -15.81
CA GLY A 384 -12.57 22.75 -15.91
C GLY A 384 -11.80 21.65 -16.65
N LEU A 385 -11.26 20.67 -15.92
CA LEU A 385 -10.52 19.56 -16.49
C LEU A 385 -11.46 18.38 -16.80
N ARG A 386 -11.31 17.83 -18.01
CA ARG A 386 -12.13 16.69 -18.46
C ARG A 386 -11.67 15.39 -17.85
N THR A 387 -12.62 14.57 -17.43
CA THR A 387 -12.40 13.22 -16.89
C THR A 387 -12.76 12.12 -17.90
N PRO A 388 -12.38 10.87 -17.66
CA PRO A 388 -12.73 9.75 -18.52
C PRO A 388 -14.24 9.46 -18.62
N ASP A 389 -15.01 9.79 -17.58
CA ASP A 389 -16.45 9.54 -17.46
C ASP A 389 -17.33 10.75 -17.85
N SER A 390 -16.79 11.63 -18.68
CA SER A 390 -17.52 12.80 -19.22
C SER A 390 -18.02 13.77 -18.16
N THR A 391 -17.22 13.96 -17.09
CA THR A 391 -17.40 15.06 -16.13
C THR A 391 -16.30 16.11 -16.27
N LEU A 392 -16.53 17.29 -15.70
CA LEU A 392 -15.54 18.34 -15.49
C LEU A 392 -15.21 18.43 -14.02
N VAL A 393 -13.92 18.45 -13.71
CA VAL A 393 -13.40 18.74 -12.37
C VAL A 393 -12.84 20.15 -12.34
N PHE A 394 -13.31 20.96 -11.38
CA PHE A 394 -12.89 22.36 -11.26
C PHE A 394 -11.71 22.49 -10.32
N VAL A 395 -10.65 23.16 -10.81
CA VAL A 395 -9.40 23.40 -10.10
C VAL A 395 -8.91 24.84 -10.35
N THR A 396 -7.95 25.30 -9.53
CA THR A 396 -7.23 26.55 -9.81
C THR A 396 -6.34 26.39 -11.03
N ARG A 397 -5.96 27.51 -11.66
CA ARG A 397 -5.04 27.49 -12.81
C ARG A 397 -3.70 26.86 -12.47
N GLU A 398 -3.13 27.22 -11.35
CA GLU A 398 -1.88 26.63 -10.87
C GLU A 398 -1.97 25.11 -10.72
N ARG A 399 -3.07 24.63 -10.13
CA ARG A 399 -3.30 23.18 -9.98
C ARG A 399 -3.47 22.48 -11.33
N ALA A 400 -4.15 23.08 -12.27
CA ALA A 400 -4.31 22.55 -13.63
C ALA A 400 -2.95 22.39 -14.33
N GLU A 401 -2.09 23.40 -14.23
CA GLU A 401 -0.74 23.37 -14.80
C GLU A 401 0.12 22.28 -14.14
N ARG A 402 0.05 22.13 -12.81
CA ARG A 402 0.77 21.08 -12.09
C ARG A 402 0.29 19.69 -12.52
N ILE A 403 -1.02 19.46 -12.57
CA ILE A 403 -1.59 18.20 -13.05
C ILE A 403 -1.08 17.89 -14.46
N HIS A 404 -1.13 18.87 -15.36
CA HIS A 404 -0.67 18.69 -16.74
C HIS A 404 0.82 18.35 -16.81
N ARG A 405 1.69 19.07 -16.11
CA ARG A 405 3.12 18.76 -16.03
C ARG A 405 3.35 17.32 -15.55
N ASP A 406 2.71 16.93 -14.44
CA ASP A 406 2.87 15.58 -13.90
C ASP A 406 2.39 14.47 -14.85
N GLN A 407 1.36 14.77 -15.66
CA GLN A 407 0.88 13.85 -16.69
C GLN A 407 1.86 13.74 -17.87
N VAL A 408 2.49 14.83 -18.28
CA VAL A 408 3.47 14.88 -19.38
C VAL A 408 4.78 14.21 -18.97
N ASP A 409 5.25 14.49 -17.75
CA ASP A 409 6.52 13.96 -17.19
C ASP A 409 6.42 12.50 -16.72
N CYS A 410 5.34 11.81 -17.05
CA CYS A 410 5.14 10.42 -16.63
C CYS A 410 6.32 9.54 -17.03
N MET A 411 6.84 8.75 -16.06
CA MET A 411 7.90 7.76 -16.24
C MET A 411 7.38 6.32 -16.35
N GLY A 412 6.06 6.12 -16.39
CA GLY A 412 5.48 4.80 -16.60
C GLY A 412 5.69 3.81 -15.44
N CYS A 413 5.55 4.26 -14.19
CA CYS A 413 5.80 3.44 -12.99
C CYS A 413 4.75 2.34 -12.75
N LEU A 414 3.57 2.44 -13.35
CA LEU A 414 2.49 1.45 -13.26
C LEU A 414 2.27 0.76 -14.61
N SER A 415 1.81 -0.49 -14.60
CA SER A 415 1.42 -1.23 -15.82
C SER A 415 0.29 -0.52 -16.59
N ALA A 416 -0.64 0.11 -15.84
CA ALA A 416 -1.65 1.01 -16.36
C ALA A 416 -1.93 2.12 -15.34
N CYS A 417 -1.85 3.38 -15.78
CA CYS A 417 -2.02 4.56 -14.94
C CYS A 417 -3.21 5.40 -15.39
N MET A 418 -4.23 5.51 -14.54
CA MET A 418 -5.41 6.33 -14.84
C MET A 418 -5.06 7.81 -14.90
N PHE A 419 -4.16 8.27 -14.02
CA PHE A 419 -3.81 9.69 -13.90
C PHE A 419 -3.16 10.24 -15.16
N SER A 420 -2.15 9.53 -15.72
CA SER A 420 -1.39 10.00 -16.87
C SER A 420 -1.83 9.38 -18.20
N ASN A 421 -2.81 8.46 -18.18
CA ASN A 421 -3.20 7.68 -19.35
C ASN A 421 -2.07 6.79 -19.91
N TRP A 422 -1.09 6.43 -19.09
CA TRP A 422 -0.02 5.50 -19.49
C TRP A 422 -0.50 4.05 -19.39
N ALA A 423 -0.08 3.23 -20.35
CA ALA A 423 -0.11 1.77 -20.22
C ALA A 423 1.13 1.16 -20.85
N GLN A 424 1.61 0.06 -20.27
CA GLN A 424 2.73 -0.73 -20.77
C GLN A 424 2.24 -1.65 -21.90
N ASN A 425 1.94 -1.07 -23.04
CA ASN A 425 1.57 -1.77 -24.27
C ASN A 425 2.24 -1.07 -25.46
N GLU A 426 2.02 -1.58 -26.67
CA GLU A 426 2.64 -1.02 -27.89
C GLU A 426 2.25 0.44 -28.12
N GLU A 427 1.05 0.83 -27.77
CA GLU A 427 0.54 2.19 -27.93
C GLU A 427 1.02 3.15 -26.83
N GLY A 428 1.49 2.65 -25.67
CA GLY A 428 1.88 3.43 -24.51
C GLY A 428 0.72 4.19 -23.83
N THR A 429 -0.51 3.72 -24.02
CA THR A 429 -1.73 4.37 -23.52
C THR A 429 -2.82 3.40 -23.14
N THR A 430 -3.65 3.80 -22.15
CA THR A 430 -4.86 3.08 -21.74
C THR A 430 -6.01 3.22 -22.75
N GLY A 431 -5.88 4.07 -23.78
CA GLY A 431 -6.97 4.44 -24.68
C GLY A 431 -8.05 5.33 -24.06
N LYS A 432 -7.96 5.64 -22.76
CA LYS A 432 -8.89 6.52 -22.03
C LYS A 432 -8.27 7.90 -21.84
N LYS A 433 -9.07 8.92 -21.54
CA LYS A 433 -8.54 10.21 -21.11
C LYS A 433 -7.81 10.08 -19.78
N ALA A 434 -6.76 10.86 -19.57
CA ALA A 434 -6.11 11.01 -18.27
C ALA A 434 -7.11 11.53 -17.24
N ASP A 435 -7.08 10.99 -16.02
CA ASP A 435 -8.02 11.36 -14.95
C ASP A 435 -7.40 12.39 -13.98
N PRO A 436 -7.80 13.67 -14.06
CA PRO A 436 -7.26 14.71 -13.20
C PRO A 436 -7.72 14.63 -11.74
N ARG A 437 -8.60 13.68 -11.39
CA ARG A 437 -9.02 13.40 -10.00
C ARG A 437 -8.01 12.59 -9.24
N SER A 438 -7.12 11.90 -9.94
CA SER A 438 -6.01 11.12 -9.40
C SER A 438 -4.74 11.97 -9.29
N PHE A 439 -3.60 11.33 -9.08
CA PHE A 439 -2.30 11.97 -8.83
C PHE A 439 -1.14 11.13 -9.36
N CYS A 440 0.05 11.71 -9.49
CA CYS A 440 1.26 10.96 -9.81
C CYS A 440 1.78 10.24 -8.56
N ILE A 441 1.58 8.93 -8.47
CA ILE A 441 1.95 8.16 -7.29
C ILE A 441 3.46 8.15 -7.05
N GLN A 442 4.27 8.07 -8.12
CA GLN A 442 5.72 8.10 -8.00
C GLN A 442 6.19 9.39 -7.30
N LYS A 443 5.79 10.56 -7.81
CA LYS A 443 6.21 11.87 -7.27
C LYS A 443 5.68 12.16 -5.86
N THR A 444 4.58 11.52 -5.43
CA THR A 444 4.01 11.72 -4.10
C THR A 444 4.51 10.76 -3.03
N LEU A 445 5.26 9.73 -3.42
CA LEU A 445 5.78 8.73 -2.50
C LEU A 445 7.31 8.74 -2.39
N GLN A 446 8.02 9.09 -3.46
CA GLN A 446 9.48 8.93 -3.52
C GLN A 446 10.24 9.77 -2.51
N ASP A 447 9.69 10.92 -2.11
CA ASP A 447 10.39 11.89 -1.26
C ASP A 447 10.04 11.75 0.24
N ILE A 448 9.21 10.78 0.62
CA ILE A 448 8.83 10.56 2.03
C ILE A 448 10.05 10.30 2.91
N ALA A 449 11.05 9.60 2.40
CA ALA A 449 12.28 9.30 3.10
C ALA A 449 13.34 10.43 3.00
N HIS A 450 13.14 11.43 2.12
CA HIS A 450 14.18 12.38 1.74
C HIS A 450 13.83 13.83 2.06
N THR A 451 12.57 14.12 2.42
CA THR A 451 12.15 15.49 2.76
C THR A 451 11.28 15.52 4.00
N ASP A 452 11.20 16.69 4.63
CA ASP A 452 10.29 16.96 5.76
C ASP A 452 8.89 17.41 5.29
N ASP A 453 8.59 17.28 4.00
CA ASP A 453 7.31 17.70 3.44
C ASP A 453 6.18 16.71 3.77
N VAL A 454 5.53 16.92 4.89
CA VAL A 454 4.36 16.14 5.34
C VAL A 454 3.04 16.58 4.69
N ASP A 455 3.03 17.69 3.95
CA ASP A 455 1.82 18.30 3.41
C ASP A 455 1.56 17.94 1.95
N THR A 456 2.60 17.67 1.15
CA THR A 456 2.46 17.32 -0.28
C THR A 456 2.80 15.88 -0.60
N GLN A 457 3.47 15.14 0.30
CA GLN A 457 3.74 13.72 0.19
C GLN A 457 2.57 12.87 0.75
N LEU A 458 2.42 11.65 0.27
CA LEU A 458 1.34 10.74 0.69
C LEU A 458 1.90 9.59 1.55
N MET A 459 1.60 9.60 2.85
CA MET A 459 1.98 8.52 3.76
C MET A 459 0.90 7.45 3.84
N PHE A 460 1.19 6.24 3.36
CA PHE A 460 0.33 5.09 3.57
C PHE A 460 0.45 4.56 5.00
N ALA A 461 -0.68 4.40 5.66
CA ALA A 461 -0.77 3.82 7.00
C ALA A 461 -2.12 3.12 7.20
N GLY A 462 -2.15 2.10 8.05
CA GLY A 462 -3.38 1.39 8.42
C GLY A 462 -4.23 2.15 9.42
N HIS A 463 -5.50 1.78 9.53
CA HIS A 463 -6.49 2.48 10.36
C HIS A 463 -6.17 2.47 11.87
N ASN A 464 -5.29 1.59 12.33
CA ASN A 464 -4.80 1.56 13.72
C ASN A 464 -3.61 2.49 13.99
N ALA A 465 -3.18 3.32 13.02
CA ALA A 465 -2.05 4.25 13.21
C ALA A 465 -2.27 5.27 14.33
N TYR A 466 -3.52 5.62 14.67
CA TYR A 466 -3.84 6.50 15.81
C TYR A 466 -3.31 5.97 17.14
N ARG A 467 -3.04 4.66 17.25
CA ARG A 467 -2.50 4.02 18.45
C ARG A 467 -1.05 4.45 18.75
N PHE A 468 -0.32 5.04 17.81
CA PHE A 468 0.96 5.68 18.13
C PHE A 468 0.83 6.75 19.23
N ALA A 469 -0.29 7.50 19.22
CA ALA A 469 -0.55 8.51 20.23
C ALA A 469 -1.13 7.94 21.55
N GLU A 470 -1.69 6.73 21.51
CA GLU A 470 -2.40 6.13 22.64
C GLU A 470 -1.58 5.03 23.36
N ASP A 471 -0.64 4.38 22.65
CA ASP A 471 0.20 3.31 23.19
C ASP A 471 1.31 3.89 24.06
N PRO A 472 1.35 3.55 25.36
CA PRO A 472 2.37 4.05 26.29
C PRO A 472 3.81 3.74 25.87
N PHE A 473 4.01 2.77 24.98
CA PHE A 473 5.34 2.45 24.43
C PHE A 473 5.98 3.64 23.71
N TYR A 474 5.17 4.47 23.08
CA TYR A 474 5.64 5.67 22.36
C TYR A 474 5.51 6.96 23.17
N ALA A 475 5.23 6.85 24.48
CA ALA A 475 5.07 8.01 25.35
C ALA A 475 6.32 8.92 25.31
N ASN A 476 6.11 10.23 25.49
CA ASN A 476 7.15 11.26 25.45
C ASN A 476 7.96 11.30 24.14
N GLY A 477 7.37 10.84 23.04
CA GLY A 477 8.04 10.84 21.74
C GLY A 477 9.11 9.76 21.59
N PHE A 478 9.02 8.67 22.36
CA PHE A 478 9.98 7.57 22.25
C PHE A 478 9.85 6.88 20.89
N ILE A 479 10.96 6.78 20.18
CA ILE A 479 11.08 6.07 18.90
C ILE A 479 11.98 4.85 19.15
N PRO A 480 11.41 3.62 19.16
CA PRO A 480 12.20 2.41 19.42
C PRO A 480 13.11 2.06 18.25
N THR A 481 14.11 1.23 18.51
CA THR A 481 14.75 0.42 17.48
C THR A 481 13.80 -0.69 17.02
N VAL A 482 14.07 -1.27 15.84
CA VAL A 482 13.35 -2.45 15.36
C VAL A 482 13.45 -3.60 16.38
N ARG A 483 14.61 -3.81 17.01
CA ARG A 483 14.79 -4.83 18.06
C ARG A 483 13.83 -4.61 19.22
N GLU A 484 13.80 -3.39 19.79
CA GLU A 484 12.91 -3.06 20.90
C GLU A 484 11.43 -3.22 20.52
N LEU A 485 11.07 -2.89 19.28
CA LEU A 485 9.72 -3.08 18.76
C LEU A 485 9.36 -4.57 18.65
N VAL A 486 10.24 -5.40 18.06
CA VAL A 486 10.00 -6.84 17.91
C VAL A 486 9.90 -7.53 19.28
N ASP A 487 10.80 -7.19 20.20
CA ASP A 487 10.77 -7.71 21.57
C ASP A 487 9.46 -7.32 22.28
N ARG A 488 8.98 -6.08 22.10
CA ARG A 488 7.69 -5.62 22.63
C ARG A 488 6.51 -6.39 22.04
N ILE A 489 6.47 -6.57 20.72
CA ILE A 489 5.42 -7.33 20.05
C ILE A 489 5.42 -8.78 20.54
N ALA A 490 6.58 -9.40 20.72
CA ALA A 490 6.70 -10.79 21.19
C ALA A 490 6.14 -11.01 22.59
N THR A 491 5.99 -9.95 23.42
CA THR A 491 5.31 -10.03 24.71
C THR A 491 3.78 -10.02 24.61
N GLY A 492 3.22 -9.80 23.42
CA GLY A 492 1.77 -9.65 23.18
C GLY A 492 1.30 -8.21 23.03
N ASP A 493 2.20 -7.25 23.16
CA ASP A 493 1.93 -5.80 23.12
C ASP A 493 2.38 -5.09 21.83
#